data_08d834b9f51d7bb600eb0b20795dbc76
#
_entry.id   08d834b9f51d7bb600eb0b20795dbc76
#
_cell.length_a   1.000
_cell.length_b   1.000
_cell.length_c   1.000
_cell.angle_alpha   90.00
_cell.angle_beta   90.00
_cell.angle_gamma   90.00
#
_symmetry.space_group_name_H-M   'P 1'
#
loop_
_entity.id
_entity.type
_entity.pdbx_description
1 polymer ?
#
loop_
_entity_poly.entity_id
_entity_poly.type
_entity_poly.pdbx_seq_one_letter_code
_entity_poly.pdbx_strand_id
1 'polypeptide(L)'
;MVYNDFMAKKYVIALDQGTTSSRAIIYDKNAHPLGSVQKEFTQFYPKPGWVEHDPEEIFKSQLNVMQSVIIDNDIKMDEIAAIGITNQRE
;
A
#
# COMPACT_ATOMS: atom_id res chain seq x y z
N MET A 1 -10.79 -1.44 27.54
CA MET A 1 -12.14 -1.46 26.97
C MET A 1 -12.06 -1.73 25.50
N VAL A 2 -12.77 -2.74 25.07
CA VAL A 2 -12.72 -3.16 23.69
C VAL A 2 -13.26 -2.09 22.73
N TYR A 3 -14.33 -1.44 23.13
CA TYR A 3 -14.93 -0.44 22.26
C TYR A 3 -14.00 0.76 22.05
N ASN A 4 -13.07 1.01 22.95
CA ASN A 4 -12.11 2.09 22.76
C ASN A 4 -11.18 1.79 21.60
N ASP A 5 -10.75 0.54 21.46
CA ASP A 5 -9.93 0.14 20.32
C ASP A 5 -10.67 0.35 19.00
N PHE A 6 -11.95 -0.01 19.00
CA PHE A 6 -12.78 0.19 17.82
C PHE A 6 -12.91 1.67 17.48
N MET A 7 -13.14 2.50 18.50
CA MET A 7 -13.30 3.94 18.30
C MET A 7 -12.00 4.60 17.85
N ALA A 8 -10.87 4.04 18.24
CA ALA A 8 -9.57 4.59 17.88
C ALA A 8 -9.16 4.26 16.44
N LYS A 9 -9.78 3.26 15.83
CA LYS A 9 -9.42 2.83 14.48
C LYS A 9 -10.16 3.66 13.46
N LYS A 10 -9.42 4.49 12.75
CA LYS A 10 -10.00 5.53 11.90
C LYS A 10 -9.65 5.42 10.44
N TYR A 11 -8.68 4.58 10.09
CA TYR A 11 -8.09 4.63 8.76
C TYR A 11 -8.04 3.24 8.14
N VAL A 12 -8.14 3.23 6.82
CA VAL A 12 -7.96 2.03 6.01
C VAL A 12 -6.88 2.32 4.98
N ILE A 13 -5.99 1.36 4.78
CA ILE A 13 -4.95 1.49 3.76
C ILE A 13 -5.24 0.48 2.66
N ALA A 14 -5.25 0.96 1.42
CA ALA A 14 -5.36 0.10 0.24
C ALA A 14 -3.99 0.02 -0.41
N LEU A 15 -3.49 -1.18 -0.59
CA LEU A 15 -2.25 -1.44 -1.30
C LEU A 15 -2.61 -1.94 -2.69
N ASP A 16 -2.16 -1.23 -3.70
CA ASP A 16 -2.49 -1.53 -5.08
C ASP A 16 -1.21 -1.95 -5.80
N GLN A 17 -1.20 -3.19 -6.29
CA GLN A 17 -0.06 -3.75 -6.99
C GLN A 17 -0.29 -3.67 -8.48
N GLY A 18 0.39 -2.73 -9.13
CA GLY A 18 0.36 -2.61 -10.57
C GLY A 18 1.44 -3.46 -11.22
N THR A 19 1.56 -3.36 -12.54
CA THR A 19 2.55 -4.13 -13.29
C THR A 19 3.95 -3.52 -13.16
N THR A 20 4.06 -2.24 -12.87
CA THR A 20 5.34 -1.54 -12.80
C THR A 20 5.57 -0.84 -11.48
N SER A 21 4.58 -0.80 -10.58
CA SER A 21 4.69 -0.01 -9.37
C SER A 21 3.80 -0.57 -8.28
N SER A 22 4.10 -0.17 -7.05
CA SER A 22 3.24 -0.39 -5.90
C SER A 22 2.73 0.95 -5.41
N ARG A 23 1.49 0.98 -4.96
CA ARG A 23 0.86 2.21 -4.45
C ARG A 23 0.11 1.92 -3.17
N ALA A 24 0.18 2.86 -2.24
CA ALA A 24 -0.61 2.80 -1.01
C ALA A 24 -1.47 4.06 -0.94
N ILE A 25 -2.74 3.88 -0.63
CA ILE A 25 -3.67 4.99 -0.43
C ILE A 25 -4.26 4.83 0.96
N ILE A 26 -4.28 5.92 1.72
CA ILE A 26 -4.91 5.90 3.02
C ILE A 26 -6.24 6.65 2.97
N TYR A 27 -7.26 6.03 3.56
CA TYR A 27 -8.63 6.58 3.59
C TYR A 27 -9.04 6.80 5.03
N ASP A 28 -9.85 7.82 5.25
CA ASP A 28 -10.46 8.02 6.56
C ASP A 28 -11.69 7.12 6.71
N LYS A 29 -12.35 7.21 7.86
CA LYS A 29 -13.51 6.37 8.13
C LYS A 29 -14.70 6.64 7.22
N ASN A 30 -14.70 7.75 6.53
CA ASN A 30 -15.75 8.11 5.57
C ASN A 30 -15.34 7.79 4.14
N ALA A 31 -14.26 7.04 3.96
CA ALA A 31 -13.75 6.60 2.67
C ALA A 31 -13.21 7.76 1.82
N HIS A 32 -12.78 8.85 2.47
CA HIS A 32 -12.13 9.94 1.76
C HIS A 32 -10.62 9.66 1.70
N PRO A 33 -10.02 9.72 0.51
CA PRO A 33 -8.58 9.52 0.41
C PRO A 33 -7.84 10.71 1.04
N LEU A 34 -6.91 10.40 1.93
CA LEU A 34 -6.12 11.41 2.62
C LEU A 34 -4.77 11.60 1.99
N GLY A 35 -4.23 10.56 1.39
CA GLY A 35 -2.93 10.64 0.75
C GLY A 35 -2.58 9.34 0.07
N SER A 36 -1.58 9.40 -0.80
CA SER A 36 -1.10 8.21 -1.48
C SER A 36 0.39 8.32 -1.73
N VAL A 37 1.05 7.15 -1.79
CA VAL A 37 2.46 7.04 -2.14
C VAL A 37 2.58 5.96 -3.19
N GLN A 38 3.37 6.21 -4.22
CA GLN A 38 3.60 5.26 -5.28
C GLN A 38 5.09 5.11 -5.52
N LYS A 39 5.52 3.89 -5.77
CA LYS A 39 6.92 3.61 -6.04
C LYS A 39 7.02 2.60 -7.17
N GLU A 40 7.81 2.94 -8.17
CA GLU A 40 8.08 2.04 -9.27
C GLU A 40 9.13 1.03 -8.87
N PHE A 41 9.08 -0.14 -9.47
CA PHE A 41 10.09 -1.17 -9.24
C PHE A 41 10.70 -1.61 -10.56
N THR A 42 11.88 -2.22 -10.46
CA THR A 42 12.66 -2.63 -11.61
C THR A 42 11.98 -3.76 -12.36
N GLN A 43 11.98 -3.68 -13.66
CA GLN A 43 11.52 -4.74 -14.52
C GLN A 43 12.73 -5.36 -15.22
N PHE A 44 12.75 -6.68 -15.33
CA PHE A 44 13.83 -7.40 -15.96
C PHE A 44 13.37 -7.95 -17.31
N TYR A 45 14.25 -7.88 -18.28
CA TYR A 45 13.97 -8.32 -19.66
C TYR A 45 15.00 -9.38 -20.05
N PRO A 46 14.83 -10.64 -19.57
CA PRO A 46 15.82 -11.67 -19.85
C PRO A 46 15.89 -12.03 -21.32
N LYS A 47 14.82 -11.83 -22.06
CA LYS A 47 14.76 -12.05 -23.50
C LYS A 47 13.88 -10.99 -24.12
N PRO A 48 14.05 -10.71 -25.42
CA PRO A 48 13.17 -9.77 -26.09
C PRO A 48 11.70 -10.15 -25.90
N GLY A 49 10.90 -9.18 -25.45
CA GLY A 49 9.48 -9.39 -25.20
C GLY A 49 9.13 -10.04 -23.89
N TRP A 50 10.12 -10.43 -23.10
CA TRP A 50 9.89 -11.05 -21.78
C TRP A 50 10.16 -10.03 -20.70
N VAL A 51 9.31 -10.02 -19.69
CA VAL A 51 9.47 -9.14 -18.52
C VAL A 51 9.38 -9.99 -17.28
N GLU A 52 10.36 -9.84 -16.39
CA GLU A 52 10.35 -10.51 -15.10
C GLU A 52 10.39 -9.47 -13.99
N HIS A 53 9.76 -9.81 -12.89
CA HIS A 53 9.80 -9.01 -11.67
C HIS A 53 10.42 -9.86 -10.57
N ASP A 54 11.19 -9.20 -9.71
CA ASP A 54 11.74 -9.83 -8.51
C ASP A 54 10.66 -9.81 -7.43
N PRO A 55 10.14 -10.98 -7.00
CA PRO A 55 9.09 -10.97 -5.97
C PRO A 55 9.52 -10.30 -4.68
N GLU A 56 10.78 -10.40 -4.32
CA GLU A 56 11.28 -9.77 -3.10
C GLU A 56 11.26 -8.26 -3.23
N GLU A 57 11.63 -7.74 -4.39
CA GLU A 57 11.58 -6.30 -4.62
C GLU A 57 10.15 -5.79 -4.59
N ILE A 58 9.21 -6.55 -5.16
CA ILE A 58 7.80 -6.18 -5.13
C ILE A 58 7.31 -6.10 -3.69
N PHE A 59 7.62 -7.11 -2.88
CA PHE A 59 7.22 -7.13 -1.48
C PHE A 59 7.79 -5.95 -0.71
N LYS A 60 9.08 -5.68 -0.89
CA LYS A 60 9.72 -4.54 -0.23
C LYS A 60 9.11 -3.22 -0.68
N SER A 61 8.75 -3.13 -1.95
CA SER A 61 8.10 -1.93 -2.48
C SER A 61 6.75 -1.71 -1.83
N GLN A 62 5.96 -2.76 -1.65
CA GLN A 62 4.67 -2.65 -0.97
C GLN A 62 4.84 -2.19 0.46
N LEU A 63 5.79 -2.77 1.19
CA LEU A 63 6.05 -2.36 2.56
C LEU A 63 6.49 -0.89 2.61
N ASN A 64 7.31 -0.49 1.67
CA ASN A 64 7.84 0.87 1.63
C ASN A 64 6.71 1.89 1.43
N VAL A 65 5.84 1.67 0.45
CA VAL A 65 4.76 2.63 0.21
C VAL A 65 3.76 2.64 1.35
N MET A 66 3.52 1.49 2.00
CA MET A 66 2.65 1.45 3.16
C MET A 66 3.22 2.28 4.31
N GLN A 67 4.50 2.07 4.62
CA GLN A 67 5.15 2.82 5.68
C GLN A 67 5.19 4.31 5.37
N SER A 68 5.47 4.65 4.11
CA SER A 68 5.55 6.05 3.72
C SER A 68 4.21 6.77 3.85
N VAL A 69 3.11 6.12 3.45
CA VAL A 69 1.81 6.78 3.54
C VAL A 69 1.39 6.96 5.00
N ILE A 70 1.80 6.05 5.87
CA ILE A 70 1.53 6.19 7.31
C ILE A 70 2.31 7.36 7.89
N ILE A 71 3.59 7.44 7.56
CA ILE A 71 4.46 8.50 8.08
C ILE A 71 4.04 9.85 7.53
N ASP A 72 3.80 9.93 6.22
CA ASP A 72 3.46 11.19 5.56
C ASP A 72 2.18 11.80 6.10
N ASN A 73 1.26 10.96 6.60
CA ASN A 73 -0.01 11.44 7.11
C ASN A 73 -0.06 11.46 8.64
N ASP A 74 1.08 11.22 9.28
CA ASP A 74 1.24 11.30 10.75
C ASP A 74 0.22 10.42 11.46
N ILE A 75 0.13 9.15 11.02
CA ILE A 75 -0.84 8.20 11.54
C ILE A 75 -0.13 7.16 12.37
N LYS A 76 -0.77 6.74 13.46
CA LYS A 76 -0.25 5.68 14.31
C LYS A 76 -0.77 4.34 13.84
N MET A 77 0.06 3.32 14.00
CA MET A 77 -0.31 1.97 13.56
C MET A 77 -1.60 1.48 14.20
N ASP A 78 -1.83 1.81 15.47
CA ASP A 78 -3.02 1.37 16.16
C ASP A 78 -4.29 2.10 15.74
N GLU A 79 -4.17 3.12 14.90
CA GLU A 79 -5.31 3.80 14.31
C GLU A 79 -5.79 3.18 13.01
N ILE A 80 -5.08 2.19 12.50
CA ILE A 80 -5.41 1.55 11.22
C ILE A 80 -6.35 0.40 11.47
N ALA A 81 -7.54 0.48 10.87
CA ALA A 81 -8.57 -0.53 11.04
C ALA A 81 -8.33 -1.76 10.16
N ALA A 82 -7.84 -1.54 8.94
CA ALA A 82 -7.66 -2.63 7.99
C ALA A 82 -6.67 -2.22 6.90
N ILE A 83 -6.06 -3.23 6.29
CA ILE A 83 -5.22 -3.07 5.13
C ILE A 83 -5.72 -4.03 4.07
N GLY A 84 -6.13 -3.48 2.93
CA GLY A 84 -6.57 -4.27 1.79
C GLY A 84 -5.50 -4.30 0.72
N ILE A 85 -5.38 -5.42 0.04
CA ILE A 85 -4.40 -5.59 -1.03
C ILE A 85 -5.14 -5.96 -2.30
N THR A 86 -4.84 -5.23 -3.37
CA THR A 86 -5.40 -5.53 -4.68
C THR A 86 -4.26 -5.76 -5.67
N ASN A 87 -4.52 -6.61 -6.65
CA ASN A 87 -3.59 -6.86 -7.73
C ASN A 87 -4.24 -6.44 -9.03
N GLN A 88 -3.46 -5.73 -9.84
CA GLN A 88 -3.90 -5.39 -11.17
C GLN A 88 -3.55 -6.54 -12.11
N ARG A 89 -4.51 -6.95 -12.90
CA ARG A 89 -4.31 -8.03 -13.87
C ARG A 89 -4.42 -7.48 -15.28
N GLU A 90 -3.59 -8.03 -16.12
CA GLU A 90 -3.63 -7.74 -17.55
C GLU A 90 -4.59 -8.67 -18.26
#